data_4f0cbc6c392734f393bd3624af2fc6d1
#
_entry.id   4f0cbc6c392734f393bd3624af2fc6d1
#
_cell.length_a   1.000
_cell.length_b   1.000
_cell.length_c   1.000
_cell.angle_alpha   90.00
_cell.angle_beta   90.00
_cell.angle_gamma   90.00
#
_symmetry.space_group_name_H-M   'P 1'
#
loop_
_entity.id
_entity.type
_entity.pdbx_description
1 polymer ?
#
loop_
_entity_poly.entity_id
_entity_poly.type
_entity_poly.pdbx_seq_one_letter_code
_entity_poly.pdbx_strand_id
1 'polypeptide(L)'
;MKKIKYTPDAADKLRALKSAISQEYGEDKAKKIIKSITDTIKGLCDYEEKGPKVSKMFDVVSDYRYIFVSRNYVFYRIEDKYIRIINLYHEKEDFMWQLFGIDTTPQDTIDYWDE
;
A
#
# COMPACT_ATOMS: atom_id res chain seq x y z
N MET A 1 -20.19 8.08 -8.32
CA MET A 1 -19.14 7.11 -7.99
C MET A 1 -17.77 7.70 -8.29
N LYS A 2 -16.84 7.58 -7.36
CA LYS A 2 -15.50 8.12 -7.54
C LYS A 2 -14.69 7.25 -8.48
N LYS A 3 -13.64 7.84 -9.05
CA LYS A 3 -12.72 7.12 -9.94
C LYS A 3 -11.41 6.85 -9.21
N ILE A 4 -10.72 5.81 -9.61
CA ILE A 4 -9.40 5.48 -9.06
C ILE A 4 -8.34 6.24 -9.83
N LYS A 5 -7.42 6.86 -9.08
CA LYS A 5 -6.20 7.44 -9.65
C LYS A 5 -4.99 6.93 -8.89
N TYR A 6 -3.96 6.58 -9.62
CA TYR A 6 -2.69 6.14 -9.05
C TYR A 6 -1.68 7.28 -9.12
N THR A 7 -0.94 7.49 -8.03
CA THR A 7 0.23 8.36 -8.12
C THR A 7 1.27 7.69 -9.02
N PRO A 8 2.22 8.45 -9.59
CA PRO A 8 3.31 7.83 -10.34
C PRO A 8 4.05 6.76 -9.55
N ASP A 9 4.29 7.01 -8.25
CA ASP A 9 4.96 6.04 -7.39
C ASP A 9 4.15 4.76 -7.24
N ALA A 10 2.84 4.88 -7.03
CA ALA A 10 1.98 3.71 -6.91
C ALA A 10 1.93 2.90 -8.21
N ALA A 11 1.85 3.58 -9.34
CA ALA A 11 1.83 2.91 -10.64
C ALA A 11 3.15 2.17 -10.90
N ASP A 12 4.28 2.80 -10.58
CA ASP A 12 5.60 2.18 -10.74
C ASP A 12 5.75 0.98 -9.81
N LYS A 13 5.29 1.11 -8.59
CA LYS A 13 5.33 0.03 -7.59
C LYS A 13 4.53 -1.18 -8.06
N LEU A 14 3.36 -0.94 -8.63
CA LEU A 14 2.51 -2.02 -9.14
C LEU A 14 3.16 -2.74 -10.31
N ARG A 15 3.78 -2.00 -11.23
CA ARG A 15 4.52 -2.60 -12.35
C ARG A 15 5.72 -3.40 -11.85
N ALA A 16 6.47 -2.87 -10.90
CA ALA A 16 7.62 -3.56 -10.33
C ALA A 16 7.19 -4.84 -9.61
N LEU A 17 6.08 -4.80 -8.90
CA LEU A 17 5.53 -5.96 -8.21
C LEU A 17 5.15 -7.05 -9.21
N LYS A 18 4.49 -6.67 -10.29
CA LYS A 18 4.12 -7.62 -11.34
C LYS A 18 5.35 -8.29 -11.94
N SER A 19 6.37 -7.51 -12.24
CA SER A 19 7.63 -8.02 -12.79
C SER A 19 8.31 -8.99 -11.85
N ALA A 20 8.40 -8.64 -10.57
CA ALA A 20 9.03 -9.48 -9.57
C ALA A 20 8.30 -10.82 -9.40
N ILE A 21 6.98 -10.79 -9.34
CA ILE A 21 6.18 -12.02 -9.21
C ILE A 21 6.31 -12.88 -10.48
N SER A 22 6.32 -12.22 -11.63
CA SER A 22 6.46 -12.92 -12.90
C SER A 22 7.79 -13.67 -13.00
N GLN A 23 8.87 -13.04 -12.56
CA GLN A 23 10.19 -13.66 -12.56
C GLN A 23 10.29 -14.85 -11.62
N GLU A 24 9.64 -14.77 -10.48
CA GLU A 24 9.76 -15.80 -9.45
C GLU A 24 8.75 -16.92 -9.61
N TYR A 25 7.52 -16.61 -9.99
CA TYR A 25 6.41 -17.57 -9.99
C TYR A 25 5.73 -17.74 -11.34
N GLY A 26 6.14 -16.98 -12.36
CA GLY A 26 5.55 -17.06 -13.69
C GLY A 26 4.49 -16.00 -13.93
N GLU A 27 4.20 -15.81 -15.21
CA GLU A 27 3.32 -14.73 -15.68
C GLU A 27 1.87 -14.92 -15.28
N ASP A 28 1.38 -16.17 -15.30
CA ASP A 28 -0.01 -16.44 -14.95
C ASP A 28 -0.30 -16.10 -13.49
N LYS A 29 0.61 -16.45 -12.60
CA LYS A 29 0.46 -16.13 -11.19
C LYS A 29 0.56 -14.62 -10.94
N ALA A 30 1.46 -13.96 -11.65
CA ALA A 30 1.60 -12.51 -11.58
C ALA A 30 0.28 -11.82 -11.98
N LYS A 31 -0.32 -12.24 -13.07
CA LYS A 31 -1.60 -11.69 -13.54
C LYS A 31 -2.70 -11.87 -12.50
N LYS A 32 -2.78 -13.05 -11.87
CA LYS A 32 -3.81 -13.32 -10.86
C LYS A 32 -3.63 -12.44 -9.63
N ILE A 33 -2.42 -12.30 -9.15
CA ILE A 33 -2.14 -11.48 -7.96
C ILE A 33 -2.42 -10.01 -8.22
N ILE A 34 -1.93 -9.49 -9.35
CA ILE A 34 -2.17 -8.09 -9.73
C ILE A 34 -3.66 -7.84 -9.93
N LYS A 35 -4.37 -8.76 -10.55
CA LYS A 35 -5.82 -8.63 -10.71
C LYS A 35 -6.53 -8.59 -9.36
N SER A 36 -6.13 -9.43 -8.43
CA SER A 36 -6.69 -9.42 -7.07
C SER A 36 -6.49 -8.06 -6.40
N ILE A 37 -5.30 -7.49 -6.52
CA ILE A 37 -5.00 -6.18 -5.95
C ILE A 37 -5.84 -5.09 -6.62
N THR A 38 -5.84 -5.04 -7.94
CA THR A 38 -6.57 -3.98 -8.66
C THR A 38 -8.08 -4.10 -8.51
N ASP A 39 -8.62 -5.31 -8.46
CA ASP A 39 -10.06 -5.51 -8.23
C ASP A 39 -10.46 -5.05 -6.83
N THR A 40 -9.62 -5.32 -5.83
CA THR A 40 -9.87 -4.87 -4.46
C THR A 40 -9.82 -3.34 -4.40
N ILE A 41 -8.87 -2.72 -5.10
CA ILE A 41 -8.78 -1.26 -5.19
C ILE A 41 -10.04 -0.68 -5.84
N LYS A 42 -10.51 -1.29 -6.93
CA LYS A 42 -11.73 -0.83 -7.61
C LYS A 42 -12.95 -0.87 -6.69
N GLY A 43 -12.99 -1.83 -5.79
CA GLY A 43 -14.06 -1.94 -4.81
C GLY A 43 -14.16 -0.74 -3.88
N LEU A 44 -13.09 0.04 -3.74
CA LEU A 44 -13.11 1.26 -2.92
C LEU A 44 -14.03 2.33 -3.50
N CYS A 45 -14.36 2.28 -4.77
CA CYS A 45 -15.29 3.21 -5.37
C CYS A 45 -16.70 3.07 -4.78
N ASP A 46 -17.06 1.86 -4.37
CA ASP A 46 -18.34 1.57 -3.75
C ASP A 46 -18.29 1.69 -2.22
N TYR A 47 -17.13 1.45 -1.63
CA TYR A 47 -16.94 1.42 -0.18
C TYR A 47 -15.65 2.15 0.18
N GLU A 48 -15.63 3.46 -0.03
CA GLU A 48 -14.39 4.24 0.10
C GLU A 48 -13.84 4.27 1.52
N GLU A 49 -14.69 4.09 2.52
CA GLU A 49 -14.26 4.07 3.92
C GLU A 49 -14.00 2.65 4.44
N LYS A 50 -13.90 1.67 3.55
CA LYS A 50 -13.65 0.28 3.91
C LYS A 50 -12.32 0.11 4.67
N GLY A 51 -11.29 0.80 4.23
CA GLY A 51 -9.99 0.72 4.89
C GLY A 51 -9.94 1.57 6.15
N PRO A 52 -9.35 1.05 7.24
CA PRO A 52 -9.18 1.85 8.46
C PRO A 52 -8.23 3.01 8.24
N LYS A 53 -8.34 3.99 9.14
CA LYS A 53 -7.47 5.16 9.09
C LYS A 53 -6.07 4.80 9.58
N VAL A 54 -5.07 5.24 8.83
CA VAL A 54 -3.66 5.03 9.18
C VAL A 54 -3.35 5.67 10.53
N SER A 55 -3.93 6.83 10.81
CA SER A 55 -3.69 7.56 12.06
C SER A 55 -4.09 6.78 13.31
N LYS A 56 -5.04 5.84 13.19
CA LYS A 56 -5.46 5.01 14.31
C LYS A 56 -4.53 3.84 14.54
N MET A 57 -3.96 3.31 13.48
CA MET A 57 -3.14 2.10 13.58
C MET A 57 -1.68 2.40 13.90
N PHE A 58 -1.13 3.46 13.32
CA PHE A 58 0.30 3.74 13.38
C PHE A 58 0.66 4.96 14.22
N ASP A 59 -0.32 5.57 14.87
CA ASP A 59 -0.13 6.75 15.73
C ASP A 59 0.60 7.89 15.01
N VAL A 60 0.16 8.16 13.79
CA VAL A 60 0.68 9.26 12.97
C VAL A 60 -0.46 10.17 12.56
N VAL A 61 -0.15 11.43 12.28
CA VAL A 61 -1.12 12.38 11.76
C VAL A 61 -1.20 12.21 10.25
N SER A 62 -2.33 11.71 9.76
CA SER A 62 -2.50 11.44 8.34
C SER A 62 -3.98 11.32 8.02
N ASP A 63 -4.36 11.72 6.80
CA ASP A 63 -5.70 11.49 6.27
C ASP A 63 -5.75 10.23 5.39
N TYR A 64 -4.68 9.46 5.37
CA TYR A 64 -4.62 8.22 4.60
C TYR A 64 -5.40 7.11 5.26
N ARG A 65 -5.91 6.22 4.42
CA ARG A 65 -6.49 4.95 4.81
C ARG A 65 -5.68 3.84 4.13
N TYR A 66 -5.87 2.61 4.57
CA TYR A 66 -5.18 1.50 3.94
C TYR A 66 -6.10 0.30 3.80
N ILE A 67 -5.78 -0.55 2.82
CA ILE A 67 -6.34 -1.90 2.73
C ILE A 67 -5.16 -2.86 2.63
N PHE A 68 -5.40 -4.10 3.01
CA PHE A 68 -4.38 -5.15 2.96
C PHE A 68 -4.87 -6.23 2.00
N VAL A 69 -4.10 -6.48 0.95
CA VAL A 69 -4.47 -7.47 -0.07
C VAL A 69 -3.22 -8.11 -0.62
N SER A 70 -3.23 -9.44 -0.73
CA SER A 70 -2.10 -10.21 -1.27
C SER A 70 -0.78 -9.86 -0.60
N ARG A 71 -0.80 -9.70 0.73
CA ARG A 71 0.37 -9.39 1.58
C ARG A 71 0.96 -8.02 1.33
N ASN A 72 0.18 -7.12 0.75
CA ASN A 72 0.59 -5.74 0.48
C ASN A 72 -0.36 -4.78 1.15
N TYR A 73 0.21 -3.73 1.73
CA TYR A 73 -0.56 -2.59 2.19
C TYR A 73 -0.74 -1.62 1.03
N VAL A 74 -1.97 -1.24 0.76
CA VAL A 74 -2.30 -0.23 -0.25
C VAL A 74 -2.81 0.99 0.49
N PHE A 75 -2.05 2.08 0.42
CA PHE A 75 -2.41 3.33 1.07
C PHE A 75 -3.14 4.22 0.10
N TYR A 76 -4.25 4.79 0.55
CA TYR A 76 -5.08 5.63 -0.31
C TYR A 76 -5.64 6.82 0.45
N ARG A 77 -6.11 7.79 -0.30
CA ARG A 77 -6.75 9.00 0.22
C ARG A 77 -8.07 9.19 -0.51
N ILE A 78 -9.10 9.58 0.24
CA ILE A 78 -10.41 9.89 -0.33
C ILE A 78 -10.41 11.37 -0.71
N GLU A 79 -10.58 11.65 -2.00
CA GLU A 79 -10.69 12.99 -2.53
C GLU A 79 -12.12 13.22 -3.05
N ASP A 80 -12.42 14.45 -3.46
CA ASP A 80 -13.77 14.80 -3.86
C ASP A 80 -14.32 13.91 -4.98
N LYS A 81 -13.55 13.73 -6.04
CA LYS A 81 -13.94 12.96 -7.21
C LYS A 81 -13.14 11.67 -7.41
N TYR A 82 -12.12 11.45 -6.61
CA TYR A 82 -11.18 10.36 -6.81
C TYR A 82 -10.86 9.64 -5.53
N ILE A 83 -10.55 8.37 -5.67
CA ILE A 83 -9.80 7.62 -4.67
C ILE A 83 -8.37 7.61 -5.19
N ARG A 84 -7.47 8.28 -4.50
CA ARG A 84 -6.07 8.38 -4.92
C ARG A 84 -5.25 7.31 -4.22
N ILE A 85 -4.68 6.43 -5.01
CA ILE A 85 -3.78 5.40 -4.48
C ILE A 85 -2.40 6.02 -4.33
N ILE A 86 -1.97 6.14 -3.08
CA ILE A 86 -0.74 6.85 -2.75
C ILE A 86 0.48 5.98 -3.02
N ASN A 87 0.49 4.77 -2.51
CA ASN A 87 1.55 3.80 -2.78
C ASN A 87 1.15 2.42 -2.25
N LEU A 88 1.97 1.43 -2.60
CA LEU A 88 1.81 0.06 -2.12
C LEU A 88 3.12 -0.39 -1.49
N TYR A 89 3.02 -1.16 -0.41
CA TYR A 89 4.20 -1.71 0.25
C TYR A 89 3.93 -3.13 0.68
N HIS A 90 4.89 -4.01 0.42
CA HIS A 90 4.83 -5.37 0.95
C HIS A 90 4.87 -5.32 2.48
N GLU A 91 4.22 -6.27 3.13
CA GLU A 91 4.12 -6.29 4.60
C GLU A 91 5.49 -6.27 5.30
N LYS A 92 6.54 -6.69 4.62
CA LYS A 92 7.89 -6.73 5.16
C LYS A 92 8.72 -5.47 4.87
N GLU A 93 8.20 -4.54 4.05
CA GLU A 93 8.91 -3.31 3.76
C GLU A 93 8.76 -2.30 4.91
N ASP A 94 9.78 -1.45 5.07
CA ASP A 94 9.72 -0.37 6.05
C ASP A 94 8.97 0.82 5.46
N PHE A 95 7.65 0.70 5.37
CA PHE A 95 6.82 1.74 4.78
C PHE A 95 6.68 2.97 5.67
N MET A 96 6.89 2.83 6.97
CA MET A 96 6.81 3.97 7.88
C MET A 96 7.85 5.02 7.53
N TRP A 97 9.07 4.59 7.23
CA TRP A 97 10.11 5.49 6.78
C TRP A 97 9.78 6.10 5.41
N GLN A 98 9.41 5.26 4.45
CA GLN A 98 9.20 5.70 3.07
C GLN A 98 7.98 6.59 2.91
N LEU A 99 6.90 6.29 3.65
CA LEU A 99 5.63 6.99 3.49
C LEU A 99 5.53 8.22 4.40
N PHE A 100 6.04 8.13 5.62
CA PHE A 100 5.88 9.17 6.63
C PHE A 100 7.19 9.80 7.07
N GLY A 101 8.33 9.31 6.62
CA GLY A 101 9.63 9.80 7.04
C GLY A 101 9.96 9.49 8.49
N ILE A 102 9.34 8.46 9.04
CA ILE A 102 9.53 8.07 10.44
C ILE A 102 10.46 6.86 10.49
N ASP A 103 11.62 7.04 11.09
CA ASP A 103 12.60 5.96 11.27
C ASP A 103 12.39 5.34 12.64
N THR A 104 11.38 4.48 12.73
CA THR A 104 11.03 3.86 14.01
C THR A 104 11.69 2.51 14.21
N THR A 105 11.68 1.67 13.19
CA THR A 105 12.07 0.28 13.33
C THR A 105 13.56 0.05 13.46
N PRO A 106 14.40 0.58 12.58
CA PRO A 106 15.84 0.34 12.68
C PRO A 106 16.42 0.88 13.98
N GLN A 107 16.04 2.08 14.37
CA GLN A 107 16.58 2.71 15.57
C GLN A 107 16.21 1.94 16.83
N ASP A 108 14.95 1.63 16.98
CA ASP A 108 14.46 0.90 18.15
C ASP A 108 15.07 -0.50 18.22
N THR A 109 15.17 -1.15 17.08
CA THR A 109 15.73 -2.48 17.00
C THR A 109 17.21 -2.48 17.36
N ILE A 110 17.96 -1.51 16.87
CA ILE A 110 19.38 -1.37 17.16
C ILE A 110 19.59 -1.16 18.66
N ASP A 111 18.82 -0.30 19.28
CA ASP A 111 18.92 -0.02 20.71
C ASP A 111 18.73 -1.28 21.54
N TYR A 112 17.81 -2.14 21.15
CA TYR A 112 17.58 -3.40 21.85
C TYR A 112 18.72 -4.37 21.67
N TRP A 113 19.30 -4.44 20.47
CA TRP A 113 20.29 -5.44 20.15
C TRP A 113 21.70 -5.06 20.57
N ASP A 114 21.96 -3.78 20.73
CA ASP A 114 23.27 -3.29 21.14
C ASP A 114 23.49 -3.40 22.66
N GLU A 115 22.45 -3.72 23.38
CA GLU A 115 22.56 -3.99 24.81
C GLU A 115 22.98 -5.47 25.08
#